data_4b8aa826204085be1f071fc6c46ba8e4
#
_entry.id   4b8aa826204085be1f071fc6c46ba8e4
#
_cell.length_a   1.000
_cell.length_b   1.000
_cell.length_c   1.000
_cell.angle_alpha   90.00
_cell.angle_beta   90.00
_cell.angle_gamma   90.00
#
_symmetry.space_group_name_H-M   'P 1'
#
loop_
_entity.id
_entity.type
_entity.pdbx_description
1 polymer ?
#
loop_
_entity_poly.entity_id
_entity_poly.type
_entity_poly.pdbx_seq_one_letter_code
_entity_poly.pdbx_strand_id
1 'polypeptide(L)'
;MNWKTVQSTARPLSVDTTSSKTVNYVRRNVHTVQVPDMDGSERTVFEYEELAVTKEAWPLYEQLEQAQADIDYLNMLTEDL
;
A
#
# COMPACT_ATOMS: atom_id res chain seq x y z
N MET A 1 -4.91 -10.94 -4.70
CA MET A 1 -4.46 -9.56 -4.96
C MET A 1 -2.94 -9.56 -5.07
N ASN A 2 -2.41 -8.84 -6.05
CA ASN A 2 -0.98 -8.85 -6.33
C ASN A 2 -0.33 -7.53 -5.89
N TRP A 3 0.32 -7.56 -4.76
CA TRP A 3 1.14 -6.44 -4.30
C TRP A 3 2.48 -6.44 -5.03
N LYS A 4 2.94 -5.28 -5.45
CA LYS A 4 4.23 -5.09 -6.11
C LYS A 4 5.12 -4.22 -5.26
N THR A 5 6.42 -4.55 -5.21
CA THR A 5 7.41 -3.68 -4.57
C THR A 5 7.81 -2.58 -5.54
N VAL A 6 7.73 -1.34 -5.10
CA VAL A 6 7.99 -0.14 -5.91
C VAL A 6 8.93 0.77 -5.15
N GLN A 7 9.78 1.48 -5.89
CA GLN A 7 10.67 2.51 -5.33
C GLN A 7 10.33 3.87 -5.94
N SER A 8 10.44 4.92 -5.13
CA SER A 8 10.13 6.29 -5.55
C SER A 8 11.03 7.27 -4.81
N THR A 9 11.36 8.39 -5.45
CA THR A 9 12.11 9.47 -4.81
C THR A 9 11.26 10.30 -3.87
N ALA A 10 9.94 10.28 -4.04
CA ALA A 10 8.99 11.01 -3.20
C ALA A 10 8.20 10.03 -2.33
N ARG A 11 7.84 10.49 -1.12
CA ARG A 11 7.01 9.70 -0.23
C ARG A 11 5.61 9.51 -0.83
N PRO A 12 5.14 8.26 -1.01
CA PRO A 12 3.84 8.02 -1.61
C PRO A 12 2.70 8.31 -0.62
N LEU A 13 1.52 8.61 -1.18
CA LEU A 13 0.27 8.63 -0.41
C LEU A 13 -0.16 7.17 -0.15
N SER A 14 -0.72 6.92 1.03
CA SER A 14 -1.23 5.58 1.38
C SER A 14 -2.35 5.13 0.45
N VAL A 15 -3.22 6.06 0.05
CA VAL A 15 -4.27 5.82 -0.93
C VAL A 15 -4.19 6.93 -1.96
N ASP A 16 -4.11 6.57 -3.23
CA ASP A 16 -4.01 7.50 -4.34
C ASP A 16 -5.16 7.24 -5.31
N THR A 17 -6.10 8.19 -5.36
CA THR A 17 -7.30 8.09 -6.19
C THR A 17 -7.28 9.05 -7.39
N THR A 18 -6.18 9.79 -7.58
CA THR A 18 -6.13 10.89 -8.55
C THR A 18 -5.07 10.72 -9.64
N SER A 19 -4.06 9.88 -9.42
CA SER A 19 -2.96 9.70 -10.39
C SER A 19 -3.37 8.96 -11.64
N SER A 20 -4.44 8.17 -11.60
CA SER A 20 -4.94 7.41 -12.73
C SER A 20 -6.44 7.62 -12.89
N LYS A 21 -6.90 7.57 -14.13
CA LYS A 21 -8.34 7.66 -14.45
C LYS A 21 -9.06 6.33 -14.22
N THR A 22 -8.35 5.22 -14.19
CA THR A 22 -8.95 3.88 -14.20
C THR A 22 -8.66 3.05 -12.98
N VAL A 23 -7.62 3.39 -12.20
CA VAL A 23 -7.25 2.64 -11.01
C VAL A 23 -6.99 3.56 -9.83
N ASN A 24 -7.20 3.02 -8.63
CA ASN A 24 -6.74 3.61 -7.39
C ASN A 24 -5.56 2.77 -6.88
N TYR A 25 -4.60 3.41 -6.21
CA TYR A 25 -3.45 2.71 -5.66
C TYR A 25 -3.53 2.69 -4.14
N VAL A 26 -3.23 1.53 -3.57
CA VAL A 26 -3.06 1.38 -2.12
C VAL A 26 -1.60 1.04 -1.87
N ARG A 27 -0.97 1.71 -0.92
CA ARG A 27 0.44 1.56 -0.62
C ARG A 27 0.64 1.32 0.87
N ARG A 28 1.54 0.40 1.19
CA ARG A 28 1.83 0.00 2.57
C ARG A 28 3.32 -0.31 2.74
N ASN A 29 3.74 -0.46 3.99
CA ASN A 29 5.13 -0.78 4.34
C ASN A 29 6.13 0.23 3.77
N VAL A 30 5.77 1.52 3.83
CA VAL A 30 6.62 2.60 3.32
C VAL A 30 7.84 2.75 4.24
N HIS A 31 9.01 2.60 3.66
CA HIS A 31 10.29 2.74 4.38
C HIS A 31 11.35 3.28 3.43
N THR A 32 12.48 3.68 3.98
CA THR A 32 13.59 4.18 3.16
C THR A 32 14.64 3.10 2.97
N VAL A 33 15.25 3.08 1.78
CA VAL A 33 16.36 2.19 1.44
C VAL A 33 17.43 2.99 0.75
N GLN A 34 18.69 2.51 0.84
CA GLN A 34 19.81 3.10 0.13
C GLN A 34 20.01 2.34 -1.19
N VAL A 35 20.11 3.08 -2.29
CA VAL A 35 20.38 2.50 -3.60
C VAL A 35 21.63 3.13 -4.19
N PRO A 36 22.42 2.36 -4.98
CA PRO A 36 23.62 2.92 -5.61
C PRO A 36 23.24 3.96 -6.67
N ASP A 37 24.03 5.03 -6.72
CA ASP A 37 23.90 6.03 -7.75
C ASP A 37 25.01 5.84 -8.80
N MET A 38 24.87 6.50 -9.96
CA MET A 38 25.76 6.34 -11.10
C MET A 38 27.20 6.82 -10.82
N ASP A 39 27.36 7.72 -9.87
CA ASP A 39 28.66 8.28 -9.47
C ASP A 39 29.37 7.49 -8.36
N GLY A 40 28.82 6.31 -7.99
CA GLY A 40 29.38 5.49 -6.92
C GLY A 40 28.93 5.86 -5.52
N SER A 41 28.15 6.93 -5.36
CA SER A 41 27.52 7.28 -4.09
C SER A 41 26.22 6.50 -3.90
N GLU A 42 25.64 6.62 -2.71
CA GLU A 42 24.32 6.05 -2.42
C GLU A 42 23.32 7.19 -2.25
N ARG A 43 22.08 6.92 -2.68
CA ARG A 43 20.95 7.83 -2.45
C ARG A 43 19.84 7.11 -1.70
N THR A 44 19.05 7.89 -0.96
CA THR A 44 17.91 7.36 -0.22
C THR A 44 16.65 7.47 -1.07
N VAL A 45 15.93 6.37 -1.19
CA VAL A 45 14.62 6.34 -1.86
C VAL A 45 13.61 5.68 -0.93
N PHE A 46 12.33 5.91 -1.21
CA PHE A 46 11.24 5.21 -0.54
C PHE A 46 10.97 3.89 -1.26
N GLU A 47 10.83 2.83 -0.48
CA GLU A 47 10.39 1.52 -0.98
C GLU A 47 9.09 1.15 -0.29
N TYR A 48 8.14 0.62 -1.03
CA TYR A 48 6.83 0.29 -0.50
C TYR A 48 6.16 -0.77 -1.36
N GLU A 49 5.13 -1.38 -0.82
CA GLU A 49 4.27 -2.29 -1.57
C GLU A 49 3.08 -1.51 -2.12
N GLU A 50 2.73 -1.76 -3.38
CA GLU A 50 1.65 -1.08 -4.08
C GLU A 50 0.67 -2.08 -4.67
N LEU A 51 -0.62 -1.83 -4.47
CA LEU A 51 -1.71 -2.58 -5.06
C LEU A 51 -2.53 -1.65 -5.94
N ALA A 52 -2.73 -2.02 -7.21
CA ALA A 52 -3.61 -1.30 -8.11
C ALA A 52 -5.00 -1.95 -8.07
N VAL A 53 -6.01 -1.14 -7.74
CA VAL A 53 -7.41 -1.58 -7.69
C VAL A 53 -8.18 -0.75 -8.71
N THR A 54 -8.89 -1.40 -9.64
CA THR A 54 -9.70 -0.65 -10.60
C THR A 54 -10.77 0.16 -9.88
N LYS A 55 -11.13 1.30 -10.45
CA LYS A 55 -12.18 2.15 -9.85
C LYS A 55 -13.53 1.43 -9.80
N GLU A 56 -13.77 0.51 -10.73
CA GLU A 56 -14.97 -0.33 -10.72
C GLU A 56 -14.97 -1.30 -9.54
N ALA A 57 -13.82 -1.87 -9.20
CA ALA A 57 -13.68 -2.80 -8.09
C ALA A 57 -13.48 -2.12 -6.74
N TRP A 58 -13.23 -0.81 -6.71
CA TRP A 58 -12.92 -0.07 -5.50
C TRP A 58 -13.95 -0.24 -4.38
N PRO A 59 -15.27 -0.16 -4.64
CA PRO A 59 -16.24 -0.38 -3.55
C PRO A 59 -16.17 -1.75 -2.92
N LEU A 60 -15.87 -2.80 -3.73
CA LEU A 60 -15.67 -4.16 -3.20
C LEU A 60 -14.42 -4.24 -2.33
N TYR A 61 -13.35 -3.57 -2.73
CA TYR A 61 -12.12 -3.53 -1.95
C TYR A 61 -12.36 -2.88 -0.57
N GLU A 62 -13.08 -1.76 -0.53
CA GLU A 62 -13.42 -1.08 0.71
C GLU A 62 -14.24 -1.98 1.64
N GLN A 63 -15.19 -2.74 1.08
CA GLN A 63 -16.00 -3.70 1.85
C GLN A 63 -15.14 -4.84 2.41
N LEU A 64 -14.18 -5.34 1.65
CA LEU A 64 -13.29 -6.40 2.11
C LEU A 64 -12.42 -5.93 3.28
N GLU A 65 -11.89 -4.72 3.21
CA GLU A 65 -11.10 -4.17 4.31
C GLU A 65 -11.94 -3.99 5.57
N GLN A 66 -13.16 -3.49 5.43
CA GLN A 66 -14.07 -3.33 6.56
C GLN A 66 -14.44 -4.67 7.18
N ALA A 67 -14.73 -5.68 6.36
CA ALA A 67 -15.04 -7.01 6.84
C ALA A 67 -13.86 -7.64 7.57
N GLN A 68 -12.65 -7.46 7.07
CA GLN A 68 -11.44 -7.95 7.72
C GLN A 68 -11.20 -7.26 9.07
N ALA A 69 -11.44 -5.97 9.15
CA ALA A 69 -11.33 -5.23 10.40
C ALA A 69 -12.34 -5.72 11.44
N ASP A 70 -13.57 -6.01 11.02
CA ASP A 70 -14.60 -6.55 11.91
C ASP A 70 -14.23 -7.94 12.43
N ILE A 71 -13.66 -8.79 11.58
CA ILE A 71 -13.17 -10.13 11.98
C ILE A 71 -12.03 -10.01 12.98
N ASP A 72 -11.07 -9.13 12.72
CA ASP A 72 -9.93 -8.92 13.61
C ASP A 72 -10.38 -8.41 14.97
N TYR A 73 -11.36 -7.51 15.01
CA TYR A 73 -11.95 -7.00 16.25
C TYR A 73 -12.62 -8.11 17.04
N LEU A 74 -13.40 -8.97 16.39
CA LEU A 74 -14.05 -10.09 17.03
C LEU A 74 -13.03 -11.09 17.59
N ASN A 75 -11.98 -11.37 16.85
CA ASN A 75 -10.91 -12.25 17.31
C ASN A 75 -10.21 -11.70 18.55
N MET A 76 -9.99 -10.39 18.59
CA MET A 76 -9.38 -9.73 19.74
C MET A 76 -10.26 -9.86 20.98
N LEU A 77 -11.58 -9.72 20.84
CA LEU A 77 -12.51 -9.86 21.96
C LEU A 77 -12.55 -11.30 22.51
N THR A 78 -12.43 -12.30 21.62
CA THR A 78 -12.49 -13.70 22.04
C THR A 78 -11.18 -14.23 22.61
N GLU A 79 -10.05 -13.62 22.32
CA GLU A 79 -8.76 -14.00 22.90
C GLU A 79 -8.70 -13.83 24.42
N ASP A 80 -9.47 -12.91 24.96
CA ASP A 80 -9.53 -12.63 26.40
C ASP A 80 -10.50 -13.55 27.15
N LEU A 81 -11.15 -14.44 26.45
CA LEU A 81 -12.04 -15.42 27.04
C LEU A 81 -11.30 -16.75 27.25
#